data_e8d2b7e29ada09431d559eeab4caac54
#
_entry.id   e8d2b7e29ada09431d559eeab4caac54
#
_cell.length_a   1.000
_cell.length_b   1.000
_cell.length_c   1.000
_cell.angle_alpha   90.00
_cell.angle_beta   90.00
_cell.angle_gamma   90.00
#
_symmetry.space_group_name_H-M   'P 1'
#
loop_
_entity.id
_entity.type
_entity.pdbx_description
1 polymer ?
#
loop_
_entity_poly.entity_id
_entity_poly.type
_entity_poly.pdbx_seq_one_letter_code
_entity_poly.pdbx_strand_id
1 'polypeptide(L)'
;RDDVESRGLGDVYKRQMESLAESMREQPAMPRFEDGSVNLRELVRRLAEDVVNAIMDAEADQLCSGGANSRNGYRERNLVTCVGDITMRIPKLRSGSFFPNDVVERYQRVDRAVVSAVAEMYATGTSTRKVQRIAEKLGISRLSKDQVSTIAKGLDADVAELMGRDLADARTPYLWLDATYVKCRRDGRVASTAVVTAIGCDEGGWRRVLGLSVVDTESYDSWLGFLRRIKGRGVHGVQLVTSDAHKGLVNAVEEVFQGASWQRCAVHLMRDCMREAGSRQLKKRVGRIMSPAFRAKDAATARAMYHVACDMLRDCCPKAADVAEEAEPDALAYLAFPPSHWKRLRTNNVQERANREIKRRSRVVQVFPSERSLERLVGAVMCELDEQWSESRYFAYGKIQELYDEKRKKEPEGAGRPAADLAEAARKMIIASLELAEKVDAA
;
A
#
# COMPACT_ATOMS: atom_id res chain seq x y z
N ARG A 1 -2.90 0.49 -54.27
CA ARG A 1 -1.76 1.24 -53.67
C ARG A 1 -1.20 0.50 -52.44
N ASP A 2 -2.02 -0.28 -51.68
CA ASP A 2 -1.61 -0.98 -50.46
C ASP A 2 -0.72 -2.23 -50.68
N ASP A 3 -0.76 -2.81 -51.93
CA ASP A 3 0.03 -4.01 -52.24
C ASP A 3 1.53 -3.74 -52.57
N VAL A 4 1.90 -2.50 -52.84
CA VAL A 4 3.29 -2.13 -53.17
C VAL A 4 4.06 -1.81 -51.89
N GLU A 5 3.41 -1.22 -50.86
CA GLU A 5 4.04 -0.93 -49.55
C GLU A 5 4.29 -2.22 -48.75
N SER A 6 3.40 -3.19 -48.81
CA SER A 6 3.54 -4.49 -48.13
C SER A 6 4.69 -5.34 -48.69
N ARG A 7 4.96 -5.28 -50.02
CA ARG A 7 6.12 -5.96 -50.62
C ARG A 7 7.45 -5.31 -50.28
N GLY A 8 7.48 -3.98 -50.14
CA GLY A 8 8.69 -3.26 -49.75
C GLY A 8 9.16 -3.58 -48.33
N LEU A 9 8.24 -3.72 -47.39
CA LEU A 9 8.56 -4.11 -46.00
C LEU A 9 9.08 -5.56 -45.91
N GLY A 10 8.51 -6.49 -46.69
CA GLY A 10 8.95 -7.90 -46.72
C GLY A 10 10.38 -8.07 -47.27
N ASP A 11 10.76 -7.29 -48.29
CA ASP A 11 12.10 -7.32 -48.87
C ASP A 11 13.15 -6.64 -47.98
N VAL A 12 12.77 -5.61 -47.24
CA VAL A 12 13.63 -4.97 -46.23
C VAL A 12 13.89 -5.94 -45.07
N TYR A 13 12.87 -6.61 -44.56
CA TYR A 13 13.01 -7.64 -43.52
C TYR A 13 13.88 -8.81 -43.96
N LYS A 14 13.73 -9.26 -45.19
CA LYS A 14 14.51 -10.39 -45.76
C LYS A 14 15.98 -10.02 -45.92
N ARG A 15 16.30 -8.83 -46.40
CA ARG A 15 17.68 -8.32 -46.48
C ARG A 15 18.31 -8.09 -45.08
N GLN A 16 17.50 -7.67 -44.12
CA GLN A 16 17.95 -7.52 -42.73
C GLN A 16 18.28 -8.86 -42.08
N MET A 17 17.45 -9.88 -42.33
CA MET A 17 17.72 -11.25 -41.84
C MET A 17 18.94 -11.88 -42.55
N GLU A 18 19.15 -11.62 -43.83
CA GLU A 18 20.34 -12.07 -44.56
C GLU A 18 21.63 -11.38 -44.06
N SER A 19 21.59 -10.07 -43.83
CA SER A 19 22.70 -9.29 -43.24
C SER A 19 22.99 -9.72 -41.79
N LEU A 20 21.94 -10.03 -41.01
CA LEU A 20 22.08 -10.56 -39.66
C LEU A 20 22.71 -11.97 -39.68
N ALA A 21 22.30 -12.80 -40.63
CA ALA A 21 22.86 -14.15 -40.80
C ALA A 21 24.32 -14.12 -41.28
N GLU A 22 24.72 -13.13 -42.06
CA GLU A 22 26.11 -12.89 -42.46
C GLU A 22 26.95 -12.41 -41.28
N SER A 23 26.45 -11.43 -40.52
CA SER A 23 27.10 -10.93 -39.30
C SER A 23 27.25 -12.03 -38.26
N MET A 24 26.28 -12.96 -38.13
CA MET A 24 26.38 -14.11 -37.23
C MET A 24 27.42 -15.15 -37.69
N ARG A 25 27.81 -15.20 -39.00
CA ARG A 25 28.88 -16.09 -39.50
C ARG A 25 30.29 -15.57 -39.20
N GLU A 26 30.44 -14.26 -39.03
CA GLU A 26 31.70 -13.61 -38.71
C GLU A 26 31.95 -13.40 -37.19
N GLN A 27 31.03 -13.84 -36.34
CA GLN A 27 31.12 -13.60 -34.90
C GLN A 27 32.22 -14.44 -34.22
N PRO A 28 32.99 -13.84 -33.29
CA PRO A 28 33.94 -14.58 -32.46
C PRO A 28 33.21 -15.65 -31.61
N ALA A 29 33.95 -16.70 -31.28
CA ALA A 29 33.46 -17.90 -30.59
C ALA A 29 32.37 -17.62 -29.56
N MET A 30 31.36 -18.51 -29.51
CA MET A 30 30.23 -18.45 -28.58
C MET A 30 30.71 -18.09 -27.15
N PRO A 31 30.17 -17.08 -26.49
CA PRO A 31 30.66 -16.66 -25.18
C PRO A 31 30.47 -17.79 -24.15
N ARG A 32 31.55 -18.10 -23.45
CA ARG A 32 31.59 -19.16 -22.44
C ARG A 32 32.07 -18.62 -21.11
N PHE A 33 31.65 -19.26 -20.04
CA PHE A 33 32.24 -19.06 -18.72
C PHE A 33 33.58 -19.78 -18.59
N GLU A 34 34.32 -19.52 -17.53
CA GLU A 34 35.61 -20.16 -17.24
C GLU A 34 35.50 -21.69 -17.14
N ASP A 35 34.36 -22.21 -16.71
CA ASP A 35 34.02 -23.62 -16.64
C ASP A 35 33.68 -24.29 -17.99
N GLY A 36 33.73 -23.51 -19.09
CA GLY A 36 33.41 -23.96 -20.44
C GLY A 36 31.93 -23.97 -20.80
N SER A 37 31.03 -23.70 -19.86
CA SER A 37 29.58 -23.59 -20.14
C SER A 37 29.25 -22.34 -20.96
N VAL A 38 28.18 -22.40 -21.75
CA VAL A 38 27.76 -21.28 -22.63
C VAL A 38 27.19 -20.15 -21.77
N ASN A 39 27.72 -18.95 -21.96
CA ASN A 39 27.18 -17.73 -21.36
C ASN A 39 26.03 -17.19 -22.22
N LEU A 40 24.85 -17.78 -22.06
CA LEU A 40 23.64 -17.40 -22.80
C LEU A 40 23.29 -15.92 -22.63
N ARG A 41 23.56 -15.35 -21.47
CA ARG A 41 23.27 -13.95 -21.22
C ARG A 41 24.12 -13.01 -22.06
N GLU A 42 25.43 -13.25 -22.11
CA GLU A 42 26.33 -12.46 -22.93
C GLU A 42 26.03 -12.66 -24.42
N LEU A 43 25.58 -13.85 -24.80
CA LEU A 43 25.09 -14.10 -26.16
C LEU A 43 23.86 -13.25 -26.47
N VAL A 44 22.84 -13.25 -25.61
CA VAL A 44 21.60 -12.45 -25.81
C VAL A 44 21.93 -10.95 -25.77
N ARG A 45 22.85 -10.51 -24.91
CA ARG A 45 23.29 -9.11 -24.85
C ARG A 45 23.90 -8.67 -26.19
N ARG A 46 24.84 -9.46 -26.74
CA ARG A 46 25.48 -9.20 -28.04
C ARG A 46 24.44 -9.17 -29.17
N LEU A 47 23.56 -10.16 -29.23
CA LEU A 47 22.51 -10.20 -30.22
C LEU A 47 21.60 -8.97 -30.13
N ALA A 48 21.20 -8.54 -28.94
CA ALA A 48 20.38 -7.35 -28.74
C ALA A 48 21.12 -6.08 -29.21
N GLU A 49 22.41 -5.97 -28.91
CA GLU A 49 23.27 -4.85 -29.35
C GLU A 49 23.38 -4.80 -30.86
N ASP A 50 23.62 -5.93 -31.52
CA ASP A 50 23.76 -6.05 -32.97
C ASP A 50 22.44 -5.72 -33.67
N VAL A 51 21.32 -6.30 -33.20
CA VAL A 51 19.99 -6.05 -33.77
C VAL A 51 19.59 -4.57 -33.66
N VAL A 52 19.76 -3.97 -32.51
CA VAL A 52 19.42 -2.55 -32.29
C VAL A 52 20.28 -1.64 -33.18
N ASN A 53 21.58 -1.92 -33.30
CA ASN A 53 22.46 -1.15 -34.18
C ASN A 53 22.10 -1.35 -35.66
N ALA A 54 21.76 -2.57 -36.10
CA ALA A 54 21.34 -2.84 -37.46
C ALA A 54 20.03 -2.12 -37.84
N ILE A 55 19.04 -2.09 -36.92
CA ILE A 55 17.79 -1.34 -37.12
C ILE A 55 18.09 0.16 -37.32
N MET A 56 18.89 0.76 -36.41
CA MET A 56 19.26 2.18 -36.54
C MET A 56 20.02 2.52 -37.82
N ASP A 57 20.87 1.59 -38.26
CA ASP A 57 21.59 1.75 -39.53
C ASP A 57 20.62 1.69 -40.72
N ALA A 58 19.69 0.73 -40.75
CA ALA A 58 18.69 0.62 -41.79
C ALA A 58 17.78 1.85 -41.90
N GLU A 59 17.31 2.39 -40.75
CA GLU A 59 16.49 3.61 -40.73
C GLU A 59 17.28 4.83 -41.23
N ALA A 60 18.55 4.95 -40.84
CA ALA A 60 19.41 6.04 -41.33
C ALA A 60 19.68 5.92 -42.85
N ASP A 61 19.82 4.70 -43.37
CA ASP A 61 19.97 4.46 -44.81
C ASP A 61 18.73 4.86 -45.60
N GLN A 62 17.54 4.56 -45.08
CA GLN A 62 16.28 5.01 -45.71
C GLN A 62 16.23 6.56 -45.78
N LEU A 63 16.64 7.24 -44.73
CA LEU A 63 16.68 8.73 -44.71
C LEU A 63 17.76 9.31 -45.67
N CYS A 64 18.76 8.53 -46.02
CA CYS A 64 19.82 8.94 -46.96
C CYS A 64 19.56 8.50 -48.40
N SER A 65 18.65 7.53 -48.66
CA SER A 65 18.43 6.92 -49.99
C SER A 65 17.90 7.88 -51.05
N GLY A 66 17.29 9.00 -50.65
CA GLY A 66 16.80 10.04 -51.57
C GLY A 66 17.85 11.07 -52.06
N GLY A 67 19.12 10.91 -51.72
CA GLY A 67 20.22 11.82 -52.11
C GLY A 67 20.21 13.21 -51.44
N ALA A 68 19.18 13.50 -50.64
CA ALA A 68 19.04 14.79 -49.94
C ALA A 68 19.89 14.88 -48.66
N ASN A 69 20.38 13.74 -48.14
CA ASN A 69 21.19 13.70 -46.93
C ASN A 69 22.30 12.63 -47.03
N SER A 70 23.28 12.69 -46.16
CA SER A 70 24.36 11.70 -46.05
C SER A 70 24.77 11.48 -44.61
N ARG A 71 25.30 10.30 -44.31
CA ARG A 71 25.81 9.96 -42.97
C ARG A 71 27.08 10.75 -42.64
N ASN A 72 27.25 11.12 -41.39
CA ASN A 72 28.42 11.85 -40.85
C ASN A 72 28.95 11.14 -39.57
N GLY A 73 29.20 9.83 -39.66
CA GLY A 73 29.71 9.02 -38.57
C GLY A 73 28.61 8.62 -37.54
N TYR A 74 29.06 8.24 -36.38
CA TYR A 74 28.21 7.72 -35.29
C TYR A 74 28.41 8.50 -34.01
N ARG A 75 27.40 8.40 -33.14
CA ARG A 75 27.47 8.82 -31.74
C ARG A 75 27.18 7.62 -30.87
N GLU A 76 28.11 7.23 -30.01
CA GLU A 76 27.88 6.15 -29.06
C GLU A 76 27.01 6.60 -27.89
N ARG A 77 26.12 5.72 -27.50
CA ARG A 77 25.25 5.86 -26.33
C ARG A 77 25.02 4.52 -25.66
N ASN A 78 25.26 4.45 -24.36
CA ASN A 78 24.97 3.24 -23.59
C ASN A 78 23.52 3.23 -23.12
N LEU A 79 22.89 2.05 -23.24
CA LEU A 79 21.57 1.76 -22.70
C LEU A 79 21.69 0.59 -21.73
N VAL A 80 21.17 0.77 -20.52
CA VAL A 80 21.06 -0.28 -19.49
C VAL A 80 19.81 -1.10 -19.77
N THR A 81 19.97 -2.40 -20.07
CA THR A 81 18.85 -3.30 -20.36
C THR A 81 18.79 -4.47 -19.39
N CYS A 82 17.69 -5.23 -19.42
CA CYS A 82 17.52 -6.44 -18.60
C CYS A 82 18.54 -7.55 -18.93
N VAL A 83 19.14 -7.53 -20.13
CA VAL A 83 20.17 -8.49 -20.55
C VAL A 83 21.59 -8.00 -20.29
N GLY A 84 21.76 -6.76 -19.86
CA GLY A 84 23.04 -6.08 -19.61
C GLY A 84 23.14 -4.75 -20.33
N ASP A 85 24.30 -4.09 -20.18
CA ASP A 85 24.56 -2.82 -20.87
C ASP A 85 24.85 -3.06 -22.34
N ILE A 86 24.16 -2.36 -23.23
CA ILE A 86 24.41 -2.35 -24.67
C ILE A 86 24.92 -0.98 -25.13
N THR A 87 25.76 -0.98 -26.15
CA THR A 87 26.29 0.23 -26.77
C THR A 87 25.60 0.48 -28.11
N MET A 88 24.76 1.52 -28.13
CA MET A 88 24.08 1.96 -29.35
C MET A 88 24.98 2.91 -30.15
N ARG A 89 25.22 2.60 -31.41
CA ARG A 89 25.93 3.47 -32.38
C ARG A 89 24.90 4.23 -33.20
N ILE A 90 24.48 5.38 -32.67
CA ILE A 90 23.47 6.23 -33.30
C ILE A 90 24.04 6.95 -34.48
N PRO A 91 23.54 6.73 -35.73
CA PRO A 91 24.01 7.42 -36.91
C PRO A 91 23.86 8.95 -36.83
N LYS A 92 24.84 9.69 -37.30
CA LYS A 92 24.75 11.14 -37.47
C LYS A 92 24.46 11.46 -38.93
N LEU A 93 23.58 12.40 -39.18
CA LEU A 93 23.28 12.93 -40.49
C LEU A 93 23.99 14.28 -40.67
N ARG A 94 24.36 14.61 -41.93
CA ARG A 94 24.94 15.94 -42.23
C ARG A 94 23.93 17.05 -42.09
N SER A 95 22.69 16.81 -42.44
CA SER A 95 21.59 17.75 -42.27
C SER A 95 20.52 17.16 -41.38
N GLY A 96 20.09 17.90 -40.34
CA GLY A 96 19.12 17.40 -39.36
C GLY A 96 19.74 16.52 -38.26
N SER A 97 18.89 15.89 -37.46
CA SER A 97 19.30 14.96 -36.42
C SER A 97 18.50 13.65 -36.53
N PHE A 98 19.21 12.52 -36.56
CA PHE A 98 18.63 11.21 -36.43
C PHE A 98 18.48 10.83 -34.95
N PHE A 99 17.32 10.33 -34.58
CA PHE A 99 17.09 9.75 -33.26
C PHE A 99 16.10 8.57 -33.40
N PRO A 100 16.47 7.38 -32.91
CA PRO A 100 15.62 6.18 -33.02
C PRO A 100 14.48 6.22 -32.00
N ASN A 101 13.41 6.98 -32.28
CA ASN A 101 12.29 7.14 -31.34
C ASN A 101 11.56 5.83 -31.04
N ASP A 102 11.58 4.88 -31.98
CA ASP A 102 10.92 3.57 -31.85
C ASP A 102 11.72 2.59 -30.99
N VAL A 103 13.02 2.83 -30.83
CA VAL A 103 13.92 1.98 -30.05
C VAL A 103 14.15 2.53 -28.65
N VAL A 104 14.31 3.86 -28.53
CA VAL A 104 14.67 4.50 -27.26
C VAL A 104 14.04 5.91 -27.15
N GLU A 105 13.45 6.21 -25.99
CA GLU A 105 13.00 7.57 -25.72
C GLU A 105 14.19 8.54 -25.55
N ARG A 106 13.98 9.80 -25.94
CA ARG A 106 15.01 10.85 -25.77
C ARG A 106 15.37 10.96 -24.29
N TYR A 107 16.67 10.97 -24.01
CA TYR A 107 17.26 11.06 -22.67
C TYR A 107 17.11 9.80 -21.78
N GLN A 108 16.46 8.75 -22.22
CA GLN A 108 16.38 7.49 -21.48
C GLN A 108 17.72 6.74 -21.56
N ARG A 109 18.26 6.36 -20.40
CA ARG A 109 19.51 5.58 -20.27
C ARG A 109 19.31 4.20 -19.71
N VAL A 110 18.10 3.88 -19.32
CA VAL A 110 17.71 2.62 -18.66
C VAL A 110 16.45 2.11 -19.35
N ASP A 111 16.43 0.85 -19.71
CA ASP A 111 15.27 0.18 -20.31
C ASP A 111 14.05 0.22 -19.37
N ARG A 112 12.84 0.31 -19.95
CA ARG A 112 11.57 0.33 -19.20
C ARG A 112 11.40 -0.90 -18.30
N ALA A 113 11.79 -2.08 -18.76
CA ALA A 113 11.73 -3.30 -17.97
C ALA A 113 12.59 -3.22 -16.70
N VAL A 114 13.80 -2.63 -16.82
CA VAL A 114 14.68 -2.39 -15.66
C VAL A 114 14.08 -1.34 -14.73
N VAL A 115 13.49 -0.27 -15.29
CA VAL A 115 12.82 0.78 -14.52
C VAL A 115 11.67 0.16 -13.69
N SER A 116 10.80 -0.63 -14.32
CA SER A 116 9.69 -1.30 -13.65
C SER A 116 10.17 -2.26 -12.55
N ALA A 117 11.17 -3.09 -12.84
CA ALA A 117 11.72 -4.02 -11.86
C ALA A 117 12.36 -3.30 -10.65
N VAL A 118 13.06 -2.19 -10.89
CA VAL A 118 13.67 -1.39 -9.81
C VAL A 118 12.60 -0.69 -8.97
N ALA A 119 11.56 -0.13 -9.62
CA ALA A 119 10.44 0.50 -8.93
C ALA A 119 9.73 -0.52 -8.03
N GLU A 120 9.45 -1.72 -8.55
CA GLU A 120 8.84 -2.82 -7.81
C GLU A 120 9.71 -3.28 -6.62
N MET A 121 11.01 -3.48 -6.83
CA MET A 121 11.94 -3.81 -5.74
C MET A 121 11.95 -2.73 -4.66
N TYR A 122 11.86 -1.45 -5.02
CA TYR A 122 11.79 -0.36 -4.07
C TYR A 122 10.44 -0.35 -3.33
N ALA A 123 9.33 -0.47 -4.05
CA ALA A 123 7.98 -0.51 -3.49
C ALA A 123 7.81 -1.69 -2.52
N THR A 124 8.39 -2.85 -2.81
CA THR A 124 8.39 -4.02 -1.91
C THR A 124 9.33 -3.90 -0.72
N GLY A 125 10.06 -2.78 -0.58
CA GLY A 125 10.90 -2.46 0.57
C GLY A 125 12.34 -2.94 0.46
N THR A 126 12.88 -3.08 -0.76
CA THR A 126 14.30 -3.34 -0.97
C THR A 126 15.08 -2.02 -0.92
N SER A 127 16.12 -1.93 -0.08
CA SER A 127 16.94 -0.72 -0.01
C SER A 127 17.67 -0.45 -1.33
N THR A 128 17.91 0.83 -1.67
CA THR A 128 18.60 1.24 -2.90
C THR A 128 19.96 0.55 -3.08
N ARG A 129 20.71 0.31 -1.98
CA ARG A 129 21.97 -0.44 -2.01
C ARG A 129 21.78 -1.91 -2.35
N LYS A 130 20.70 -2.52 -1.89
CA LYS A 130 20.38 -3.93 -2.19
C LYS A 130 19.85 -4.06 -3.61
N VAL A 131 19.06 -3.11 -4.09
CA VAL A 131 18.62 -3.03 -5.50
C VAL A 131 19.84 -2.98 -6.42
N GLN A 132 20.81 -2.10 -6.14
CA GLN A 132 22.05 -2.02 -6.91
C GLN A 132 22.78 -3.37 -6.95
N ARG A 133 22.97 -4.04 -5.80
CA ARG A 133 23.63 -5.36 -5.74
C ARG A 133 22.87 -6.47 -6.49
N ILE A 134 21.53 -6.41 -6.48
CA ILE A 134 20.71 -7.34 -7.27
C ILE A 134 20.91 -7.06 -8.76
N ALA A 135 20.86 -5.78 -9.16
CA ALA A 135 21.11 -5.36 -10.53
C ALA A 135 22.51 -5.83 -11.03
N GLU A 136 23.55 -5.62 -10.23
CA GLU A 136 24.92 -6.10 -10.54
C GLU A 136 24.96 -7.62 -10.76
N LYS A 137 24.29 -8.41 -9.90
CA LYS A 137 24.18 -9.88 -10.07
C LYS A 137 23.38 -10.25 -11.33
N LEU A 138 22.46 -9.40 -11.75
CA LEU A 138 21.77 -9.51 -13.02
C LEU A 138 22.62 -8.96 -14.20
N GLY A 139 23.87 -8.48 -13.97
CA GLY A 139 24.84 -7.95 -14.95
C GLY A 139 24.50 -6.55 -15.44
N ILE A 140 23.70 -5.83 -14.68
CA ILE A 140 23.45 -4.41 -14.89
C ILE A 140 24.51 -3.66 -14.09
N SER A 141 25.67 -3.43 -14.69
CA SER A 141 26.85 -2.91 -13.98
C SER A 141 26.80 -1.41 -13.69
N ARG A 142 25.96 -0.67 -14.41
CA ARG A 142 25.93 0.81 -14.38
C ARG A 142 24.75 1.42 -13.63
N LEU A 143 24.00 0.63 -12.87
CA LEU A 143 22.88 1.16 -12.08
C LEU A 143 23.39 1.76 -10.75
N SER A 144 23.56 3.08 -10.73
CA SER A 144 24.00 3.80 -9.53
C SER A 144 22.85 3.97 -8.51
N LYS A 145 23.21 4.28 -7.25
CA LYS A 145 22.21 4.58 -6.19
C LYS A 145 21.31 5.76 -6.57
N ASP A 146 21.88 6.75 -7.26
CA ASP A 146 21.15 7.95 -7.68
C ASP A 146 20.16 7.63 -8.79
N GLN A 147 20.52 6.71 -9.71
CA GLN A 147 19.58 6.20 -10.71
C GLN A 147 18.45 5.41 -10.08
N VAL A 148 18.74 4.51 -9.13
CA VAL A 148 17.68 3.82 -8.35
C VAL A 148 16.77 4.81 -7.65
N SER A 149 17.34 5.85 -7.03
CA SER A 149 16.56 6.91 -6.38
C SER A 149 15.71 7.71 -7.38
N THR A 150 16.24 7.96 -8.57
CA THR A 150 15.53 8.67 -9.64
C THR A 150 14.39 7.82 -10.19
N ILE A 151 14.61 6.53 -10.40
CA ILE A 151 13.57 5.58 -10.82
C ILE A 151 12.46 5.50 -9.77
N ALA A 152 12.84 5.39 -8.49
CA ALA A 152 11.85 5.37 -7.40
C ALA A 152 10.96 6.63 -7.35
N LYS A 153 11.44 7.78 -7.87
CA LYS A 153 10.60 8.99 -8.00
C LYS A 153 9.46 8.84 -9.01
N GLY A 154 9.54 7.87 -9.92
CA GLY A 154 8.43 7.54 -10.82
C GLY A 154 7.16 7.12 -10.07
N LEU A 155 7.32 6.47 -8.90
CA LEU A 155 6.19 6.13 -8.02
C LEU A 155 5.45 7.36 -7.45
N ASP A 156 6.04 8.56 -7.52
CA ASP A 156 5.37 9.79 -7.09
C ASP A 156 4.11 10.08 -7.92
N ALA A 157 4.06 9.64 -9.18
CA ALA A 157 2.90 9.80 -10.06
C ALA A 157 1.73 8.91 -9.61
N ASP A 158 1.97 7.64 -9.33
CA ASP A 158 0.97 6.68 -8.87
C ASP A 158 0.39 7.12 -7.51
N VAL A 159 1.27 7.58 -6.61
CA VAL A 159 0.85 8.13 -5.31
C VAL A 159 0.03 9.39 -5.49
N ALA A 160 0.41 10.29 -6.40
CA ALA A 160 -0.33 11.51 -6.68
C ALA A 160 -1.71 11.21 -7.29
N GLU A 161 -1.82 10.22 -8.16
CA GLU A 161 -3.09 9.74 -8.70
C GLU A 161 -4.01 9.22 -7.59
N LEU A 162 -3.51 8.31 -6.74
CA LEU A 162 -4.27 7.81 -5.58
C LEU A 162 -4.75 8.95 -4.68
N MET A 163 -3.86 9.91 -4.39
CA MET A 163 -4.14 11.04 -3.50
C MET A 163 -5.02 12.12 -4.14
N GLY A 164 -5.06 12.18 -5.48
CA GLY A 164 -5.90 13.12 -6.24
C GLY A 164 -7.24 12.55 -6.70
N ARG A 165 -7.45 11.22 -6.59
CA ARG A 165 -8.64 10.52 -7.07
C ARG A 165 -9.93 11.13 -6.49
N ASP A 166 -10.94 11.34 -7.32
CA ASP A 166 -12.28 11.70 -6.90
C ASP A 166 -12.92 10.55 -6.09
N LEU A 167 -13.60 10.89 -5.00
CA LEU A 167 -14.22 9.94 -4.07
C LEU A 167 -15.74 10.15 -3.96
N ALA A 168 -16.32 10.96 -4.86
CA ALA A 168 -17.73 11.28 -4.86
C ALA A 168 -18.61 10.22 -5.56
N ASP A 169 -18.00 9.24 -6.20
CA ASP A 169 -18.66 8.22 -7.01
C ASP A 169 -19.60 7.29 -6.20
N ALA A 170 -19.32 7.11 -4.90
CA ALA A 170 -20.11 6.25 -4.03
C ALA A 170 -20.11 6.77 -2.58
N ARG A 171 -21.21 6.51 -1.86
CA ARG A 171 -21.25 6.75 -0.41
C ARG A 171 -20.22 5.86 0.30
N THR A 172 -19.60 6.42 1.33
CA THR A 172 -18.61 5.72 2.14
C THR A 172 -19.11 5.62 3.60
N PRO A 173 -20.00 4.67 3.92
CA PRO A 173 -20.60 4.58 5.25
C PRO A 173 -19.61 4.28 6.37
N TYR A 174 -18.50 3.61 6.09
CA TYR A 174 -17.54 3.20 7.12
C TYR A 174 -16.14 3.70 6.81
N LEU A 175 -15.51 4.32 7.82
CA LEU A 175 -14.12 4.76 7.78
C LEU A 175 -13.31 4.11 8.89
N TRP A 176 -12.05 3.80 8.57
CA TRP A 176 -11.02 3.41 9.55
C TRP A 176 -9.86 4.38 9.44
N LEU A 177 -9.50 4.99 10.57
CA LEU A 177 -8.42 5.95 10.67
C LEU A 177 -7.35 5.42 11.61
N ASP A 178 -6.08 5.64 11.27
CA ASP A 178 -4.96 5.25 12.13
C ASP A 178 -3.72 6.10 11.82
N ALA A 179 -2.80 6.14 12.79
CA ALA A 179 -1.50 6.75 12.63
C ALA A 179 -0.38 5.75 12.93
N THR A 180 0.68 5.78 12.14
CA THR A 180 1.87 5.02 12.42
C THR A 180 3.10 5.92 12.42
N TYR A 181 4.07 5.64 13.32
CA TYR A 181 5.25 6.48 13.49
C TYR A 181 6.46 5.84 12.81
N VAL A 182 7.18 6.65 12.04
CA VAL A 182 8.38 6.25 11.31
C VAL A 182 9.47 7.32 11.51
N LYS A 183 10.73 6.91 11.57
CA LYS A 183 11.85 7.84 11.70
C LYS A 183 12.15 8.52 10.36
N CYS A 184 12.11 9.84 10.37
CA CYS A 184 12.40 10.67 9.19
C CYS A 184 13.38 11.78 9.56
N ARG A 185 14.22 12.17 8.61
CA ARG A 185 15.11 13.32 8.77
C ARG A 185 14.35 14.60 8.43
N ARG A 186 14.38 15.56 9.36
CA ARG A 186 13.76 16.86 9.29
C ARG A 186 14.72 17.89 9.82
N ASP A 187 14.93 18.98 9.12
CA ASP A 187 15.80 20.10 9.53
C ASP A 187 17.14 19.63 10.12
N GLY A 188 17.76 18.64 9.46
CA GLY A 188 19.04 18.07 9.88
C GLY A 188 18.99 17.08 11.04
N ARG A 189 17.83 16.87 11.69
CA ARG A 189 17.63 15.96 12.83
C ARG A 189 16.76 14.75 12.46
N VAL A 190 16.91 13.66 13.19
CA VAL A 190 16.04 12.48 13.06
C VAL A 190 14.88 12.63 14.03
N ALA A 191 13.67 12.75 13.50
CA ALA A 191 12.44 12.87 14.25
C ALA A 191 11.53 11.65 14.05
N SER A 192 10.67 11.37 15.01
CA SER A 192 9.55 10.45 14.87
C SER A 192 8.42 11.19 14.17
N THR A 193 8.09 10.78 12.96
CA THR A 193 7.13 11.44 12.09
C THR A 193 5.89 10.56 11.97
N ALA A 194 4.71 11.13 12.13
CA ALA A 194 3.46 10.40 12.03
C ALA A 194 3.04 10.29 10.55
N VAL A 195 2.59 9.11 10.17
CA VAL A 195 1.90 8.86 8.91
C VAL A 195 0.46 8.53 9.24
N VAL A 196 -0.45 9.44 8.92
CA VAL A 196 -1.89 9.26 9.11
C VAL A 196 -2.49 8.66 7.84
N THR A 197 -3.38 7.70 8.00
CA THR A 197 -4.01 6.97 6.90
C THR A 197 -5.51 6.85 7.10
N ALA A 198 -6.26 6.87 5.99
CA ALA A 198 -7.69 6.66 5.97
C ALA A 198 -8.06 5.58 4.95
N ILE A 199 -8.84 4.61 5.42
CA ILE A 199 -9.41 3.54 4.61
C ILE A 199 -10.93 3.64 4.73
N GLY A 200 -11.64 3.57 3.61
CA GLY A 200 -13.10 3.56 3.57
C GLY A 200 -13.66 2.25 3.05
N CYS A 201 -14.94 2.02 3.34
CA CYS A 201 -15.73 1.02 2.66
C CYS A 201 -16.93 1.70 2.04
N ASP A 202 -17.11 1.51 0.73
CA ASP A 202 -18.24 2.07 -0.02
C ASP A 202 -19.53 1.27 0.16
N GLU A 203 -20.62 1.81 -0.36
CA GLU A 203 -21.95 1.16 -0.30
C GLU A 203 -22.03 -0.12 -1.13
N GLY A 204 -21.09 -0.36 -2.05
CA GLY A 204 -20.90 -1.62 -2.78
C GLY A 204 -20.17 -2.69 -1.97
N GLY A 205 -19.66 -2.35 -0.79
CA GLY A 205 -18.89 -3.24 0.08
C GLY A 205 -17.42 -3.36 -0.28
N TRP A 206 -16.88 -2.48 -1.13
CA TRP A 206 -15.47 -2.44 -1.51
C TRP A 206 -14.66 -1.58 -0.55
N ARG A 207 -13.46 -2.04 -0.21
CA ARG A 207 -12.50 -1.23 0.54
C ARG A 207 -11.70 -0.38 -0.41
N ARG A 208 -11.44 0.85 -0.01
CA ARG A 208 -10.61 1.80 -0.76
C ARG A 208 -9.68 2.55 0.18
N VAL A 209 -8.47 2.81 -0.29
CA VAL A 209 -7.60 3.78 0.36
C VAL A 209 -8.11 5.18 0.02
N LEU A 210 -8.52 5.93 1.03
CA LEU A 210 -9.02 7.30 0.84
C LEU A 210 -7.90 8.33 0.83
N GLY A 211 -6.79 8.03 1.53
CA GLY A 211 -5.63 8.88 1.53
C GLY A 211 -4.64 8.58 2.64
N LEU A 212 -3.52 9.27 2.53
CA LEU A 212 -2.47 9.32 3.55
C LEU A 212 -1.92 10.74 3.68
N SER A 213 -1.25 11.02 4.78
CA SER A 213 -0.48 12.25 4.97
C SER A 213 0.67 12.02 5.94
N VAL A 214 1.81 12.61 5.62
CA VAL A 214 2.96 12.66 6.51
C VAL A 214 2.85 13.95 7.31
N VAL A 215 2.81 13.85 8.62
CA VAL A 215 2.64 14.98 9.55
C VAL A 215 3.66 14.89 10.68
N ASP A 216 3.95 16.02 11.31
CA ASP A 216 4.95 16.10 12.38
C ASP A 216 4.56 15.25 13.56
N THR A 217 3.37 15.51 14.05
CA THR A 217 2.77 14.86 15.19
C THR A 217 1.30 14.63 14.95
N GLU A 218 0.77 13.67 15.62
CA GLU A 218 -0.65 13.42 15.69
C GLU A 218 -1.31 14.47 16.57
N SER A 219 -1.94 15.47 15.94
CA SER A 219 -2.63 16.58 16.60
C SER A 219 -4.03 16.78 16.01
N TYR A 220 -4.86 17.57 16.69
CA TYR A 220 -6.16 17.96 16.15
C TYR A 220 -6.03 18.64 14.78
N ASP A 221 -5.13 19.60 14.63
CA ASP A 221 -4.97 20.36 13.38
C ASP A 221 -4.50 19.47 12.22
N SER A 222 -3.58 18.52 12.49
CA SER A 222 -3.11 17.59 11.48
C SER A 222 -4.23 16.64 11.01
N TRP A 223 -5.04 16.13 11.93
CA TRP A 223 -6.21 15.31 11.61
C TRP A 223 -7.29 16.13 10.90
N LEU A 224 -7.60 17.32 11.40
CA LEU A 224 -8.59 18.20 10.79
C LEU A 224 -8.24 18.54 9.34
N GLY A 225 -7.01 18.95 9.08
CA GLY A 225 -6.53 19.23 7.73
C GLY A 225 -6.59 18.00 6.81
N PHE A 226 -6.22 16.82 7.32
CA PHE A 226 -6.27 15.58 6.58
C PHE A 226 -7.72 15.17 6.23
N LEU A 227 -8.62 15.17 7.21
CA LEU A 227 -10.02 14.78 7.00
C LEU A 227 -10.79 15.77 6.11
N ARG A 228 -10.51 17.07 6.23
CA ARG A 228 -11.08 18.08 5.31
C ARG A 228 -10.66 17.85 3.87
N ARG A 229 -9.39 17.46 3.61
CA ARG A 229 -8.93 17.12 2.26
C ARG A 229 -9.69 15.91 1.70
N ILE A 230 -9.87 14.85 2.51
CA ILE A 230 -10.62 13.65 2.10
C ILE A 230 -12.08 14.01 1.80
N LYS A 231 -12.72 14.78 2.67
CA LYS A 231 -14.10 15.25 2.46
C LYS A 231 -14.22 16.13 1.22
N GLY A 232 -13.25 17.02 0.99
CA GLY A 232 -13.18 17.88 -0.21
C GLY A 232 -13.01 17.11 -1.51
N ARG A 233 -12.48 15.88 -1.47
CA ARG A 233 -12.41 14.95 -2.61
C ARG A 233 -13.70 14.14 -2.81
N GLY A 234 -14.76 14.41 -2.06
CA GLY A 234 -16.08 13.85 -2.27
C GLY A 234 -16.52 12.77 -1.29
N VAL A 235 -15.74 12.41 -0.27
CA VAL A 235 -16.19 11.44 0.74
C VAL A 235 -17.44 11.94 1.44
N HIS A 236 -18.52 11.17 1.34
CA HIS A 236 -19.84 11.51 1.89
C HIS A 236 -20.57 10.25 2.42
N GLY A 237 -21.67 10.51 3.17
CA GLY A 237 -22.53 9.44 3.70
C GLY A 237 -21.90 8.62 4.84
N VAL A 238 -20.88 9.16 5.51
CA VAL A 238 -20.20 8.51 6.63
C VAL A 238 -21.16 8.29 7.78
N GLN A 239 -21.26 7.04 8.26
CA GLN A 239 -22.12 6.63 9.37
C GLN A 239 -21.30 6.24 10.61
N LEU A 240 -20.13 5.63 10.41
CA LEU A 240 -19.25 5.21 11.49
C LEU A 240 -17.78 5.43 11.13
N VAL A 241 -17.05 6.00 12.08
CA VAL A 241 -15.58 6.11 12.01
C VAL A 241 -14.97 5.28 13.14
N THR A 242 -14.11 4.32 12.80
CA THR A 242 -13.38 3.49 13.77
C THR A 242 -11.93 3.94 13.86
N SER A 243 -11.46 4.23 15.07
CA SER A 243 -10.06 4.60 15.33
C SER A 243 -9.61 4.22 16.75
N ASP A 244 -8.39 4.58 17.11
CA ASP A 244 -7.98 4.65 18.52
C ASP A 244 -8.55 5.92 19.20
N ALA A 245 -8.35 6.03 20.51
CA ALA A 245 -8.94 7.10 21.32
C ALA A 245 -8.02 8.33 21.43
N HIS A 246 -7.41 8.75 20.34
CA HIS A 246 -6.63 9.98 20.33
C HIS A 246 -7.58 11.20 20.31
N LYS A 247 -7.56 12.05 21.36
CA LYS A 247 -8.50 13.18 21.51
C LYS A 247 -8.55 14.11 20.29
N GLY A 248 -7.38 14.45 19.73
CA GLY A 248 -7.32 15.30 18.53
C GLY A 248 -7.99 14.67 17.31
N LEU A 249 -7.87 13.36 17.14
CA LEU A 249 -8.55 12.62 16.07
C LEU A 249 -10.07 12.62 16.27
N VAL A 250 -10.54 12.29 17.47
CA VAL A 250 -11.97 12.22 17.78
C VAL A 250 -12.64 13.57 17.51
N ASN A 251 -12.08 14.67 18.05
CA ASN A 251 -12.60 16.02 17.82
C ASN A 251 -12.62 16.39 16.33
N ALA A 252 -11.60 16.01 15.58
CA ALA A 252 -11.56 16.28 14.14
C ALA A 252 -12.61 15.46 13.36
N VAL A 253 -12.89 14.23 13.78
CA VAL A 253 -13.97 13.40 13.22
C VAL A 253 -15.33 14.03 13.45
N GLU A 254 -15.62 14.45 14.69
CA GLU A 254 -16.87 15.10 15.06
C GLU A 254 -17.13 16.38 14.25
N GLU A 255 -16.08 17.18 14.04
CA GLU A 255 -16.20 18.42 13.27
C GLU A 255 -16.42 18.15 11.78
N VAL A 256 -15.67 17.22 11.17
CA VAL A 256 -15.68 17.01 9.71
C VAL A 256 -16.86 16.13 9.29
N PHE A 257 -17.16 15.06 10.03
CA PHE A 257 -18.19 14.08 9.71
C PHE A 257 -19.36 14.15 10.69
N GLN A 258 -19.98 15.32 10.75
CA GLN A 258 -21.14 15.57 11.61
C GLN A 258 -22.23 14.53 11.37
N GLY A 259 -22.74 13.94 12.46
CA GLY A 259 -23.75 12.89 12.43
C GLY A 259 -23.20 11.46 12.26
N ALA A 260 -21.92 11.29 12.02
CA ALA A 260 -21.28 9.99 12.07
C ALA A 260 -21.03 9.58 13.54
N SER A 261 -21.28 8.31 13.87
CA SER A 261 -20.85 7.75 15.17
C SER A 261 -19.35 7.51 15.16
N TRP A 262 -18.73 7.65 16.33
CA TRP A 262 -17.34 7.24 16.54
C TRP A 262 -17.27 5.91 17.30
N GLN A 263 -16.48 4.98 16.79
CA GLN A 263 -16.20 3.67 17.40
C GLN A 263 -14.76 3.63 17.90
N ARG A 264 -14.58 3.49 19.20
CA ARG A 264 -13.27 3.18 19.76
C ARG A 264 -12.87 1.74 19.42
N CYS A 265 -11.69 1.55 18.85
CA CYS A 265 -11.19 0.23 18.50
C CYS A 265 -11.10 -0.68 19.75
N ALA A 266 -11.86 -1.78 19.76
CA ALA A 266 -11.89 -2.72 20.87
C ALA A 266 -10.51 -3.31 21.21
N VAL A 267 -9.63 -3.49 20.23
CA VAL A 267 -8.26 -3.97 20.45
C VAL A 267 -7.41 -2.94 21.19
N HIS A 268 -7.52 -1.67 20.79
CA HIS A 268 -6.81 -0.58 21.47
C HIS A 268 -7.35 -0.40 22.89
N LEU A 269 -8.67 -0.41 23.07
CA LEU A 269 -9.27 -0.35 24.41
C LEU A 269 -8.77 -1.48 25.32
N MET A 270 -8.78 -2.74 24.83
CA MET A 270 -8.24 -3.86 25.61
C MET A 270 -6.76 -3.68 25.95
N ARG A 271 -5.95 -3.10 25.06
CA ARG A 271 -4.54 -2.78 25.34
C ARG A 271 -4.42 -1.68 26.40
N ASP A 272 -5.30 -0.69 26.38
CA ASP A 272 -5.32 0.38 27.38
C ASP A 272 -5.68 -0.19 28.76
N CYS A 273 -6.76 -0.99 28.86
CA CYS A 273 -7.10 -1.68 30.11
C CYS A 273 -5.95 -2.57 30.61
N MET A 274 -5.31 -3.34 29.72
CA MET A 274 -4.16 -4.18 30.09
C MET A 274 -2.93 -3.37 30.53
N ARG A 275 -2.78 -2.12 30.08
CA ARG A 275 -1.66 -1.24 30.48
C ARG A 275 -1.72 -0.92 31.96
N GLU A 276 -2.93 -0.78 32.51
CA GLU A 276 -3.16 -0.50 33.92
C GLU A 276 -2.82 -1.68 34.86
N ALA A 277 -2.66 -2.88 34.30
CA ALA A 277 -2.32 -4.06 35.08
C ALA A 277 -0.81 -4.15 35.37
N GLY A 278 -0.44 -4.33 36.63
CA GLY A 278 0.95 -4.29 37.11
C GLY A 278 1.77 -5.55 36.74
N SER A 279 1.14 -6.70 36.45
CA SER A 279 1.86 -7.95 36.14
C SER A 279 1.42 -8.55 34.80
N ARG A 280 2.30 -9.36 34.21
CA ARG A 280 1.99 -10.07 32.94
C ARG A 280 0.78 -11.01 33.07
N GLN A 281 0.63 -11.64 34.24
CA GLN A 281 -0.49 -12.54 34.53
C GLN A 281 -1.82 -11.75 34.62
N LEU A 282 -1.80 -10.60 35.32
CA LEU A 282 -2.96 -9.74 35.42
C LEU A 282 -3.34 -9.14 34.06
N LYS A 283 -2.37 -8.73 33.23
CA LYS A 283 -2.63 -8.28 31.86
C LYS A 283 -3.38 -9.34 31.04
N LYS A 284 -2.95 -10.60 31.08
CA LYS A 284 -3.65 -11.70 30.41
C LYS A 284 -5.09 -11.84 30.94
N ARG A 285 -5.28 -11.77 32.27
CA ARG A 285 -6.60 -11.88 32.90
C ARG A 285 -7.53 -10.75 32.50
N VAL A 286 -7.08 -9.49 32.51
CA VAL A 286 -7.83 -8.31 32.06
C VAL A 286 -8.31 -8.50 30.60
N GLY A 287 -7.42 -8.87 29.69
CA GLY A 287 -7.78 -9.10 28.29
C GLY A 287 -8.79 -10.22 28.09
N ARG A 288 -8.70 -11.30 28.92
CA ARG A 288 -9.65 -12.42 28.87
C ARG A 288 -11.02 -12.07 29.42
N ILE A 289 -11.11 -11.23 30.45
CA ILE A 289 -12.37 -10.73 31.00
C ILE A 289 -13.10 -9.87 29.97
N MET A 290 -12.41 -8.95 29.28
CA MET A 290 -13.02 -8.03 28.31
C MET A 290 -13.40 -8.69 26.98
N SER A 291 -12.61 -9.65 26.51
CA SER A 291 -12.74 -10.22 25.15
C SER A 291 -14.12 -10.81 24.81
N PRO A 292 -14.85 -11.52 25.73
CA PRO A 292 -16.14 -12.10 25.43
C PRO A 292 -17.22 -11.08 25.05
N ALA A 293 -17.22 -9.90 25.65
CA ALA A 293 -18.19 -8.84 25.36
C ALA A 293 -18.21 -8.46 23.87
N PHE A 294 -17.02 -8.38 23.27
CA PHE A 294 -16.87 -8.06 21.85
C PHE A 294 -17.17 -9.24 20.91
N ARG A 295 -17.42 -10.45 21.42
CA ARG A 295 -17.71 -11.64 20.61
C ARG A 295 -19.18 -12.07 20.68
N ALA A 296 -19.99 -11.39 21.47
CA ALA A 296 -21.41 -11.68 21.62
C ALA A 296 -22.14 -11.57 20.27
N LYS A 297 -23.22 -12.32 20.13
CA LYS A 297 -24.01 -12.44 18.89
C LYS A 297 -25.14 -11.42 18.80
N ASP A 298 -25.56 -10.87 19.90
CA ASP A 298 -26.64 -9.88 20.01
C ASP A 298 -26.24 -8.74 20.95
N ALA A 299 -26.90 -7.59 20.79
CA ALA A 299 -26.55 -6.36 21.48
C ALA A 299 -26.80 -6.44 23.00
N ALA A 300 -27.87 -7.09 23.42
CA ALA A 300 -28.21 -7.21 24.83
C ALA A 300 -27.16 -8.04 25.59
N THR A 301 -26.76 -9.17 25.02
CA THR A 301 -25.69 -10.01 25.56
C THR A 301 -24.36 -9.30 25.55
N ALA A 302 -24.04 -8.54 24.48
CA ALA A 302 -22.79 -7.77 24.39
C ALA A 302 -22.69 -6.72 25.52
N ARG A 303 -23.76 -5.95 25.75
CA ARG A 303 -23.82 -4.94 26.82
C ARG A 303 -23.74 -5.62 28.19
N ALA A 304 -24.52 -6.69 28.43
CA ALA A 304 -24.48 -7.42 29.69
C ALA A 304 -23.06 -7.96 29.99
N MET A 305 -22.41 -8.56 29.01
CA MET A 305 -21.02 -9.02 29.16
C MET A 305 -20.04 -7.88 29.42
N TYR A 306 -20.26 -6.72 28.81
CA TYR A 306 -19.39 -5.55 29.03
C TYR A 306 -19.51 -5.03 30.47
N HIS A 307 -20.74 -4.85 30.97
CA HIS A 307 -20.99 -4.44 32.35
C HIS A 307 -20.40 -5.43 33.36
N VAL A 308 -20.68 -6.74 33.17
CA VAL A 308 -20.13 -7.78 34.05
C VAL A 308 -18.60 -7.83 33.98
N ALA A 309 -18.01 -7.58 32.81
CA ALA A 309 -16.55 -7.47 32.69
C ALA A 309 -16.02 -6.28 33.48
N CYS A 310 -16.68 -5.13 33.46
CA CYS A 310 -16.30 -3.96 34.30
C CYS A 310 -16.39 -4.29 35.79
N ASP A 311 -17.47 -4.95 36.24
CA ASP A 311 -17.60 -5.39 37.64
C ASP A 311 -16.46 -6.36 38.03
N MET A 312 -16.15 -7.35 37.19
CA MET A 312 -15.05 -8.29 37.46
C MET A 312 -13.66 -7.62 37.42
N LEU A 313 -13.48 -6.61 36.59
CA LEU A 313 -12.28 -5.80 36.57
C LEU A 313 -12.16 -4.94 37.83
N ARG A 314 -13.28 -4.42 38.36
CA ARG A 314 -13.32 -3.65 39.60
C ARG A 314 -12.74 -4.46 40.75
N ASP A 315 -12.99 -5.76 40.80
CA ASP A 315 -12.47 -6.66 41.84
C ASP A 315 -10.96 -6.94 41.69
N CYS A 316 -10.39 -6.98 40.50
CA CYS A 316 -9.00 -7.41 40.30
C CYS A 316 -8.06 -6.31 39.75
N CYS A 317 -8.57 -5.27 39.11
CA CYS A 317 -7.81 -4.16 38.54
C CYS A 317 -8.70 -2.92 38.41
N PRO A 318 -9.00 -2.16 39.51
CA PRO A 318 -9.93 -1.03 39.48
C PRO A 318 -9.63 0.02 38.43
N LYS A 319 -8.37 0.34 38.18
CA LYS A 319 -7.96 1.29 37.13
C LYS A 319 -8.34 0.80 35.73
N ALA A 320 -8.26 -0.50 35.46
CA ALA A 320 -8.70 -1.05 34.17
C ALA A 320 -10.23 -1.00 34.05
N ALA A 321 -10.97 -1.13 35.16
CA ALA A 321 -12.42 -0.94 35.20
C ALA A 321 -12.79 0.51 34.86
N ASP A 322 -12.10 1.51 35.46
CA ASP A 322 -12.31 2.94 35.17
C ASP A 322 -12.17 3.22 33.68
N VAL A 323 -11.09 2.74 33.05
CA VAL A 323 -10.86 2.87 31.60
C VAL A 323 -11.96 2.21 30.76
N ALA A 324 -12.43 1.04 31.17
CA ALA A 324 -13.48 0.33 30.45
C ALA A 324 -14.85 1.03 30.60
N GLU A 325 -15.22 1.46 31.79
CA GLU A 325 -16.49 2.15 32.08
C GLU A 325 -16.59 3.49 31.32
N GLU A 326 -15.50 4.30 31.33
CA GLU A 326 -15.45 5.57 30.58
C GLU A 326 -15.61 5.33 29.07
N ALA A 327 -15.08 4.22 28.57
CA ALA A 327 -15.07 3.92 27.14
C ALA A 327 -16.37 3.24 26.64
N GLU A 328 -17.31 2.85 27.49
CA GLU A 328 -18.48 2.04 27.11
C GLU A 328 -19.26 2.62 25.92
N PRO A 329 -19.67 3.92 25.90
CA PRO A 329 -20.46 4.47 24.82
C PRO A 329 -19.77 4.31 23.46
N ASP A 330 -18.48 4.57 23.42
CA ASP A 330 -17.67 4.57 22.20
C ASP A 330 -17.21 3.16 21.81
N ALA A 331 -16.97 2.30 22.79
CA ALA A 331 -16.55 0.92 22.57
C ALA A 331 -17.67 0.04 22.03
N LEU A 332 -18.93 0.38 22.32
CA LEU A 332 -20.13 -0.35 21.92
C LEU A 332 -20.94 0.37 20.85
N ALA A 333 -20.45 1.47 20.26
CA ALA A 333 -21.14 2.21 19.19
C ALA A 333 -21.47 1.33 17.98
N TYR A 334 -20.65 0.32 17.68
CA TYR A 334 -20.89 -0.62 16.58
C TYR A 334 -22.17 -1.43 16.73
N LEU A 335 -22.69 -1.59 17.96
CA LEU A 335 -23.94 -2.33 18.22
C LEU A 335 -25.17 -1.67 17.60
N ALA A 336 -25.10 -0.35 17.33
CA ALA A 336 -26.12 0.36 16.59
C ALA A 336 -26.17 0.00 15.09
N PHE A 337 -25.27 -0.82 14.58
CA PHE A 337 -25.12 -1.23 13.18
C PHE A 337 -25.55 -2.68 12.94
N PRO A 338 -25.72 -3.17 11.67
CA PRO A 338 -26.12 -4.55 11.42
C PRO A 338 -25.21 -5.57 12.10
N PRO A 339 -25.73 -6.60 12.76
CA PRO A 339 -24.91 -7.63 13.43
C PRO A 339 -23.91 -8.30 12.47
N SER A 340 -24.28 -8.45 11.21
CA SER A 340 -23.38 -8.96 10.16
C SER A 340 -22.15 -8.10 9.92
N HIS A 341 -22.17 -6.81 10.32
CA HIS A 341 -21.07 -5.86 10.16
C HIS A 341 -20.13 -5.79 11.37
N TRP A 342 -20.60 -6.12 12.57
CA TRP A 342 -19.92 -5.89 13.86
C TRP A 342 -18.46 -6.37 13.88
N LYS A 343 -18.20 -7.55 13.32
CA LYS A 343 -16.84 -8.12 13.28
C LYS A 343 -15.82 -7.19 12.58
N ARG A 344 -16.28 -6.39 11.62
CA ARG A 344 -15.43 -5.47 10.84
C ARG A 344 -15.39 -4.06 11.43
N LEU A 345 -16.46 -3.67 12.14
CA LEU A 345 -16.60 -2.31 12.65
C LEU A 345 -15.94 -2.10 14.01
N ARG A 346 -16.01 -3.10 14.91
CA ARG A 346 -15.49 -2.99 16.28
C ARG A 346 -13.98 -2.89 16.41
N THR A 347 -13.23 -3.14 15.34
CA THR A 347 -11.77 -3.16 15.37
C THR A 347 -11.16 -2.45 14.17
N ASN A 348 -9.94 -1.95 14.34
CA ASN A 348 -9.16 -1.30 13.29
C ASN A 348 -8.26 -2.30 12.50
N ASN A 349 -8.69 -3.55 12.35
CA ASN A 349 -7.89 -4.63 11.71
C ASN A 349 -7.46 -4.29 10.28
N VAL A 350 -8.25 -3.50 9.56
CA VAL A 350 -7.93 -3.05 8.19
C VAL A 350 -6.65 -2.20 8.22
N GLN A 351 -6.60 -1.24 9.14
CA GLN A 351 -5.45 -0.37 9.35
C GLN A 351 -4.25 -1.13 9.93
N GLU A 352 -4.48 -2.08 10.84
CA GLU A 352 -3.39 -2.91 11.40
C GLU A 352 -2.66 -3.69 10.31
N ARG A 353 -3.38 -4.18 9.28
CA ARG A 353 -2.75 -4.84 8.11
C ARG A 353 -1.90 -3.85 7.31
N ALA A 354 -2.44 -2.68 6.98
CA ALA A 354 -1.71 -1.63 6.27
C ALA A 354 -0.47 -1.18 7.06
N ASN A 355 -0.61 -0.91 8.35
CA ASN A 355 0.50 -0.54 9.23
C ASN A 355 1.58 -1.60 9.36
N ARG A 356 1.21 -2.87 9.31
CA ARG A 356 2.17 -4.00 9.32
C ARG A 356 3.03 -3.96 8.06
N GLU A 357 2.43 -3.75 6.89
CA GLU A 357 3.15 -3.61 5.63
C GLU A 357 4.04 -2.36 5.60
N ILE A 358 3.51 -1.22 6.02
CA ILE A 358 4.29 0.02 6.16
C ILE A 358 5.50 -0.21 7.08
N LYS A 359 5.30 -0.80 8.26
CA LYS A 359 6.38 -1.08 9.21
C LYS A 359 7.38 -2.11 8.67
N ARG A 360 6.92 -3.13 7.96
CA ARG A 360 7.80 -4.14 7.35
C ARG A 360 8.77 -3.50 6.36
N ARG A 361 8.26 -2.62 5.49
CA ARG A 361 9.06 -1.98 4.43
C ARG A 361 9.90 -0.83 4.99
N SER A 362 9.38 -0.02 5.90
CA SER A 362 10.12 1.09 6.52
C SER A 362 11.29 0.64 7.39
N ARG A 363 11.22 -0.54 8.02
CA ARG A 363 12.35 -1.11 8.81
C ARG A 363 13.62 -1.29 7.99
N VAL A 364 13.51 -1.55 6.70
CA VAL A 364 14.67 -1.71 5.80
C VAL A 364 15.39 -0.39 5.59
N VAL A 365 14.63 0.71 5.53
CA VAL A 365 15.18 2.07 5.34
C VAL A 365 15.75 2.62 6.64
N GLN A 366 15.19 2.23 7.80
CA GLN A 366 15.51 2.69 9.17
C GLN A 366 15.19 4.17 9.41
N VAL A 367 15.81 5.10 8.65
CA VAL A 367 15.59 6.54 8.73
C VAL A 367 15.40 7.07 7.32
N PHE A 368 14.25 7.66 7.06
CA PHE A 368 13.98 8.29 5.77
C PHE A 368 14.76 9.59 5.61
N PRO A 369 15.35 9.85 4.44
CA PRO A 369 16.11 11.07 4.18
C PRO A 369 15.24 12.34 4.11
N SER A 370 13.95 12.20 3.78
CA SER A 370 12.98 13.30 3.69
C SER A 370 11.54 12.76 3.82
N GLU A 371 10.61 13.65 4.16
CA GLU A 371 9.17 13.35 4.19
C GLU A 371 8.64 12.86 2.85
N ARG A 372 9.06 13.48 1.75
CA ARG A 372 8.69 13.04 0.39
C ARG A 372 9.14 11.60 0.11
N SER A 373 10.31 11.20 0.60
CA SER A 373 10.77 9.81 0.48
C SER A 373 9.94 8.84 1.33
N LEU A 374 9.48 9.27 2.50
CA LEU A 374 8.57 8.52 3.37
C LEU A 374 7.18 8.40 2.71
N GLU A 375 6.63 9.52 2.25
CA GLU A 375 5.33 9.58 1.56
C GLU A 375 5.30 8.67 0.33
N ARG A 376 6.36 8.68 -0.49
CA ARG A 376 6.52 7.79 -1.65
C ARG A 376 6.45 6.32 -1.27
N LEU A 377 7.23 5.88 -0.28
CA LEU A 377 7.23 4.46 0.12
C LEU A 377 5.88 4.06 0.70
N VAL A 378 5.33 4.88 1.59
CA VAL A 378 4.02 4.58 2.19
C VAL A 378 2.91 4.65 1.13
N GLY A 379 2.97 5.64 0.24
CA GLY A 379 2.04 5.77 -0.88
C GLY A 379 2.07 4.54 -1.79
N ALA A 380 3.25 4.07 -2.18
CA ALA A 380 3.39 2.84 -2.97
C ALA A 380 2.78 1.61 -2.27
N VAL A 381 2.98 1.50 -0.93
CA VAL A 381 2.31 0.45 -0.14
C VAL A 381 0.80 0.57 -0.20
N MET A 382 0.28 1.80 -0.10
CA MET A 382 -1.17 2.03 -0.11
C MET A 382 -1.77 1.82 -1.51
N CYS A 383 -1.06 2.15 -2.59
CA CYS A 383 -1.46 1.82 -3.97
C CYS A 383 -1.59 0.31 -4.15
N GLU A 384 -0.57 -0.46 -3.77
CA GLU A 384 -0.60 -1.93 -3.85
C GLU A 384 -1.74 -2.55 -3.02
N LEU A 385 -2.01 -2.02 -1.83
CA LEU A 385 -3.13 -2.48 -1.01
C LEU A 385 -4.49 -2.12 -1.64
N ASP A 386 -4.62 -0.94 -2.23
CA ASP A 386 -5.84 -0.49 -2.91
C ASP A 386 -6.15 -1.40 -4.12
N GLU A 387 -5.14 -1.72 -4.93
CA GLU A 387 -5.24 -2.68 -6.04
C GLU A 387 -5.66 -4.06 -5.56
N GLN A 388 -4.97 -4.63 -4.56
CA GLN A 388 -5.34 -5.94 -3.98
C GLN A 388 -6.77 -5.96 -3.43
N TRP A 389 -7.25 -4.84 -2.90
CA TRP A 389 -8.61 -4.75 -2.35
C TRP A 389 -9.68 -4.55 -3.41
N SER A 390 -9.32 -4.14 -4.61
CA SER A 390 -10.24 -4.08 -5.75
C SER A 390 -10.64 -5.46 -6.27
N GLU A 391 -9.86 -6.51 -5.94
CA GLU A 391 -10.15 -7.89 -6.36
C GLU A 391 -11.22 -8.58 -5.51
N SER A 392 -11.46 -8.11 -4.28
CA SER A 392 -12.40 -8.77 -3.36
C SER A 392 -13.16 -7.80 -2.47
N ARG A 393 -14.47 -8.02 -2.35
CA ARG A 393 -15.32 -7.22 -1.47
C ARG A 393 -15.00 -7.45 0.00
N TYR A 394 -15.01 -6.38 0.77
CA TYR A 394 -14.86 -6.44 2.22
C TYR A 394 -16.17 -6.88 2.92
N PHE A 395 -17.30 -6.37 2.42
CA PHE A 395 -18.62 -6.90 2.78
C PHE A 395 -19.21 -7.64 1.58
N ALA A 396 -19.86 -8.77 1.82
CA ALA A 396 -20.53 -9.51 0.77
C ALA A 396 -21.61 -8.65 0.08
N TYR A 397 -21.92 -8.98 -1.16
CA TYR A 397 -22.92 -8.26 -1.96
C TYR A 397 -24.23 -8.10 -1.19
N GLY A 398 -24.79 -6.91 -1.22
CA GLY A 398 -26.06 -6.57 -0.54
C GLY A 398 -25.97 -6.39 0.98
N LYS A 399 -24.85 -6.73 1.63
CA LYS A 399 -24.73 -6.61 3.09
C LYS A 399 -24.75 -5.15 3.57
N ILE A 400 -24.10 -4.25 2.86
CA ILE A 400 -24.10 -2.82 3.24
C ILE A 400 -25.53 -2.24 3.17
N GLN A 401 -26.41 -2.78 2.33
CA GLN A 401 -27.77 -2.33 2.20
C GLN A 401 -28.59 -2.55 3.49
N GLU A 402 -28.21 -3.54 4.32
CA GLU A 402 -28.82 -3.75 5.65
C GLU A 402 -28.70 -2.51 6.54
N LEU A 403 -27.73 -1.61 6.26
CA LEU A 403 -27.54 -0.35 6.99
C LEU A 403 -28.72 0.61 6.76
N TYR A 404 -29.34 0.56 5.58
CA TYR A 404 -30.38 1.47 5.15
C TYR A 404 -31.79 0.89 5.31
N ASP A 405 -31.93 -0.32 5.92
CA ASP A 405 -33.23 -0.95 6.17
C ASP A 405 -34.01 -0.19 7.24
N GLU A 406 -35.20 0.31 6.87
CA GLU A 406 -36.04 1.14 7.75
C GLU A 406 -36.58 0.41 8.98
N LYS A 407 -36.76 -0.91 8.91
CA LYS A 407 -37.24 -1.72 10.04
C LYS A 407 -36.30 -1.66 11.25
N ARG A 408 -35.03 -1.41 11.01
CA ARG A 408 -33.99 -1.37 12.02
C ARG A 408 -33.97 -0.06 12.84
N LYS A 409 -34.45 1.05 12.29
CA LYS A 409 -34.48 2.35 12.99
C LYS A 409 -35.39 2.39 14.22
N LYS A 410 -36.13 1.31 14.50
CA LYS A 410 -37.14 1.22 15.56
C LYS A 410 -36.75 0.38 16.78
N GLU A 411 -35.55 -0.21 16.82
CA GLU A 411 -35.10 -0.88 18.06
C GLU A 411 -34.67 0.17 19.10
N PRO A 412 -35.28 0.21 20.30
CA PRO A 412 -34.92 1.18 21.31
C PRO A 412 -33.49 0.94 21.78
N GLU A 413 -32.68 1.99 21.83
CA GLU A 413 -31.43 2.00 22.54
C GLU A 413 -31.69 1.63 24.00
N GLY A 414 -31.41 0.39 24.39
CA GLY A 414 -31.45 -0.06 25.77
C GLY A 414 -30.26 0.53 26.55
N ALA A 415 -30.36 1.80 26.89
CA ALA A 415 -29.46 2.42 27.85
C ALA A 415 -29.92 2.04 29.26
N GLY A 416 -29.34 0.99 29.85
CA GLY A 416 -29.61 0.59 31.21
C GLY A 416 -28.80 -0.62 31.62
N ARG A 417 -28.61 -0.81 32.94
CA ARG A 417 -28.02 -2.06 33.48
C ARG A 417 -28.83 -3.27 33.01
N PRO A 418 -28.17 -4.36 32.60
CA PRO A 418 -28.84 -5.57 32.15
C PRO A 418 -29.71 -6.16 33.26
N ALA A 419 -30.76 -6.88 32.86
CA ALA A 419 -31.58 -7.66 33.80
C ALA A 419 -30.69 -8.67 34.55
N ALA A 420 -31.02 -8.96 35.80
CA ALA A 420 -30.18 -9.77 36.69
C ALA A 420 -29.86 -11.16 36.15
N ASP A 421 -30.83 -11.78 35.49
CA ASP A 421 -30.71 -13.10 34.84
C ASP A 421 -29.72 -13.08 33.67
N LEU A 422 -29.76 -12.02 32.86
CA LEU A 422 -28.84 -11.83 31.75
C LEU A 422 -27.41 -11.53 32.26
N ALA A 423 -27.26 -10.73 33.33
CA ALA A 423 -25.98 -10.49 33.97
C ALA A 423 -25.35 -11.76 34.55
N GLU A 424 -26.18 -12.62 35.18
CA GLU A 424 -25.71 -13.91 35.70
C GLU A 424 -25.28 -14.86 34.57
N ALA A 425 -26.05 -14.93 33.49
CA ALA A 425 -25.67 -15.71 32.29
C ALA A 425 -24.35 -15.19 31.68
N ALA A 426 -24.20 -13.89 31.54
CA ALA A 426 -22.97 -13.24 31.06
C ALA A 426 -21.78 -13.58 31.95
N ARG A 427 -21.92 -13.53 33.27
CA ARG A 427 -20.89 -13.89 34.25
C ARG A 427 -20.44 -15.34 34.12
N LYS A 428 -21.39 -16.27 33.97
CA LYS A 428 -21.07 -17.69 33.73
C LYS A 428 -20.27 -17.89 32.43
N MET A 429 -20.63 -17.18 31.35
CA MET A 429 -19.91 -17.27 30.08
C MET A 429 -18.49 -16.75 30.18
N ILE A 430 -18.27 -15.63 30.88
CA ILE A 430 -16.91 -15.04 31.05
C ILE A 430 -16.07 -16.00 31.89
N ILE A 431 -16.60 -16.54 33.01
CA ILE A 431 -15.91 -17.51 33.87
C ILE A 431 -15.52 -18.76 33.09
N ALA A 432 -16.44 -19.35 32.32
CA ALA A 432 -16.16 -20.51 31.50
C ALA A 432 -15.05 -20.24 30.45
N SER A 433 -15.05 -19.03 29.87
CA SER A 433 -13.98 -18.59 28.95
C SER A 433 -12.61 -18.45 29.65
N LEU A 434 -12.59 -18.00 30.91
CA LEU A 434 -11.35 -17.91 31.72
C LEU A 434 -10.81 -19.30 32.05
N GLU A 435 -11.64 -20.22 32.52
CA GLU A 435 -11.27 -21.59 32.86
C GLU A 435 -10.72 -22.37 31.64
N LEU A 436 -11.39 -22.21 30.47
CA LEU A 436 -10.89 -22.81 29.25
C LEU A 436 -9.51 -22.31 28.85
N ALA A 437 -9.28 -20.99 28.99
CA ALA A 437 -8.02 -20.38 28.65
C ALA A 437 -6.90 -20.75 29.65
N GLU A 438 -7.21 -20.99 30.93
CA GLU A 438 -6.27 -21.48 31.93
C GLU A 438 -5.86 -22.92 31.65
N LYS A 439 -6.79 -23.78 31.22
CA LYS A 439 -6.50 -25.15 30.81
C LYS A 439 -5.56 -25.19 29.58
N VAL A 440 -5.74 -24.29 28.62
CA VAL A 440 -4.87 -24.19 27.43
C VAL A 440 -3.46 -23.68 27.80
N ASP A 441 -3.35 -22.74 28.75
CA ASP A 441 -2.03 -22.24 29.21
C ASP A 441 -1.25 -23.30 30.03
N ALA A 442 -1.96 -24.29 30.63
CA ALA A 442 -1.37 -25.37 31.45
C ALA A 442 -0.97 -26.62 30.65
N ALA A 443 -1.48 -26.75 29.39
CA ALA A 443 -1.13 -27.83 28.47
C ALA A 443 0.02 -27.42 27.54
#